data_27cd87e6a16410bce52022f74945e81c
#
_entry.id   27cd87e6a16410bce52022f74945e81c
#
_cell.length_a   1.000
_cell.length_b   1.000
_cell.length_c   1.000
_cell.angle_alpha   90.00
_cell.angle_beta   90.00
_cell.angle_gamma   90.00
#
_symmetry.space_group_name_H-M   'P 1'
#
loop_
_entity.id
_entity.type
_entity.pdbx_description
1 polymer ?
#
loop_
_entity_poly.entity_id
_entity_poly.type
_entity_poly.pdbx_seq_one_letter_code
_entity_poly.pdbx_strand_id
1 'polypeptide(L)'
;MQHKTFAVILLALGFLELQRARGVLKSAWAGWVFPVLAVCGSVMLLFHEHHTGMHGAEHMTVMARVQTEHLNFALAGFGIGVLKGLSELPTRWQVTLAWLWSLPMIALGVLLMLYVE
;
A
#
# COMPACT_ATOMS: atom_id res chain seq x y z
N MET A 1 -3.71 3.35 -17.36
CA MET A 1 -3.67 4.66 -16.72
C MET A 1 -3.59 4.61 -15.21
N GLN A 2 -4.32 3.73 -14.54
CA GLN A 2 -4.33 3.63 -13.08
C GLN A 2 -2.95 3.36 -12.47
N HIS A 3 -2.14 2.48 -13.07
CA HIS A 3 -0.79 2.18 -12.58
C HIS A 3 0.13 3.42 -12.53
N LYS A 4 0.02 4.33 -13.51
CA LYS A 4 0.77 5.58 -13.52
C LYS A 4 0.34 6.52 -12.39
N THR A 5 -0.95 6.57 -12.13
CA THR A 5 -1.50 7.37 -11.02
C THR A 5 -1.00 6.85 -9.68
N PHE A 6 -1.03 5.52 -9.45
CA PHE A 6 -0.49 4.91 -8.24
C PHE A 6 1.01 5.17 -8.09
N ALA A 7 1.78 5.08 -9.18
CA ALA A 7 3.21 5.36 -9.16
C ALA A 7 3.49 6.81 -8.75
N VAL A 8 2.75 7.77 -9.27
CA VAL A 8 2.88 9.19 -8.90
C VAL A 8 2.52 9.41 -7.42
N ILE A 9 1.45 8.79 -6.95
CA ILE A 9 1.04 8.86 -5.53
C ILE A 9 2.15 8.29 -4.64
N LEU A 10 2.71 7.12 -4.98
CA LEU A 10 3.79 6.50 -4.22
C LEU A 10 5.05 7.37 -4.18
N LEU A 11 5.42 7.99 -5.30
CA LEU A 11 6.54 8.93 -5.37
C LEU A 11 6.30 10.16 -4.48
N ALA A 12 5.10 10.73 -4.53
CA ALA A 12 4.72 11.86 -3.70
C ALA A 12 4.76 11.51 -2.20
N LEU A 13 4.26 10.32 -1.84
CA LEU A 13 4.33 9.82 -0.46
C LEU A 13 5.76 9.56 0.00
N GLY A 14 6.60 8.98 -0.86
CA GLY A 14 8.02 8.78 -0.57
C GLY A 14 8.75 10.10 -0.36
N PHE A 15 8.46 11.10 -1.17
CA PHE A 15 9.00 12.44 -1.02
C PHE A 15 8.55 13.09 0.29
N LEU A 16 7.26 12.98 0.64
CA LEU A 16 6.72 13.48 1.90
C LEU A 16 7.43 12.86 3.11
N GLU A 17 7.60 11.53 3.11
CA GLU A 17 8.29 10.82 4.19
C GLU A 17 9.77 11.20 4.28
N LEU A 18 10.44 11.42 3.14
CA LEU A 18 11.81 11.90 3.10
C LEU A 18 11.93 13.30 3.75
N GLN A 19 11.01 14.20 3.46
CA GLN A 19 10.98 15.54 4.06
C GLN A 19 10.70 15.48 5.57
N ARG A 20 9.87 14.54 6.01
CA ARG A 20 9.64 14.28 7.44
C ARG A 20 10.91 13.75 8.11
N ALA A 21 11.58 12.78 7.50
CA ALA A 21 12.82 12.22 8.01
C ALA A 21 13.94 13.26 8.13
N ARG A 22 13.97 14.23 7.22
CA ARG A 22 14.91 15.37 7.27
C ARG A 22 14.51 16.45 8.27
N GLY A 23 13.37 16.32 8.93
CA GLY A 23 12.88 17.31 9.88
C GLY A 23 12.34 18.61 9.26
N VAL A 24 12.13 18.65 7.96
CA VAL A 24 11.55 19.82 7.25
C VAL A 24 10.06 19.92 7.54
N LEU A 25 9.34 18.78 7.50
CA LEU A 25 7.92 18.69 7.85
C LEU A 25 7.76 18.14 9.26
N LYS A 26 7.39 19.03 10.19
CA LYS A 26 7.19 18.69 11.61
C LYS A 26 5.71 18.63 12.01
N SER A 27 4.80 18.89 11.07
CA SER A 27 3.38 18.92 11.34
C SER A 27 2.85 17.52 11.66
N ALA A 28 2.06 17.38 12.72
CA ALA A 28 1.49 16.10 13.14
C ALA A 28 0.58 15.49 12.05
N TRP A 29 -0.16 16.31 11.31
CA TRP A 29 -1.02 15.83 10.22
C TRP A 29 -0.24 15.16 9.08
N ALA A 30 0.99 15.60 8.81
CA ALA A 30 1.83 15.02 7.76
C ALA A 30 2.15 13.54 8.04
N GLY A 31 2.22 13.14 9.31
CA GLY A 31 2.41 11.75 9.72
C GLY A 31 1.25 10.82 9.37
N TRP A 32 0.05 11.37 9.29
CA TRP A 32 -1.17 10.61 9.01
C TRP A 32 -1.51 10.49 7.54
N VAL A 33 -0.91 11.31 6.68
CA VAL A 33 -1.18 11.28 5.22
C VAL A 33 -0.83 9.91 4.63
N PHE A 34 0.33 9.38 4.93
CA PHE A 34 0.76 8.08 4.43
C PHE A 34 -0.14 6.93 4.91
N PRO A 35 -0.39 6.76 6.22
CA PRO A 35 -1.28 5.70 6.70
C PRO A 35 -2.68 5.75 6.10
N VAL A 36 -3.27 6.93 6.05
CA VAL A 36 -4.63 7.11 5.51
C VAL A 36 -4.69 6.74 4.03
N LEU A 37 -3.74 7.23 3.23
CA LEU A 37 -3.70 6.90 1.80
C LEU A 37 -3.38 5.43 1.55
N ALA A 38 -2.54 4.80 2.37
CA ALA A 38 -2.25 3.37 2.26
C ALA A 38 -3.50 2.52 2.54
N VAL A 39 -4.25 2.85 3.59
CA VAL A 39 -5.51 2.15 3.92
C VAL A 39 -6.57 2.39 2.85
N CYS A 40 -6.77 3.64 2.43
CA CYS A 40 -7.73 3.97 1.37
C CYS A 40 -7.40 3.26 0.06
N GLY A 41 -6.15 3.27 -0.36
CA GLY A 41 -5.70 2.57 -1.57
C GLY A 41 -5.93 1.06 -1.49
N SER A 42 -5.69 0.46 -0.32
CA SER A 42 -5.93 -0.96 -0.08
C SER A 42 -7.41 -1.31 -0.15
N VAL A 43 -8.28 -0.49 0.43
CA VAL A 43 -9.74 -0.65 0.36
C VAL A 43 -10.21 -0.51 -1.09
N MET A 44 -9.73 0.50 -1.80
CA MET A 44 -10.08 0.67 -3.22
C MET A 44 -9.65 -0.53 -4.08
N LEU A 45 -8.52 -1.14 -3.76
CA LEU A 45 -8.03 -2.32 -4.46
C LEU A 45 -8.97 -3.53 -4.29
N LEU A 46 -9.57 -3.68 -3.11
CA LEU A 46 -10.53 -4.76 -2.83
C LEU A 46 -11.83 -4.61 -3.61
N PHE A 47 -12.26 -3.37 -3.87
CA PHE A 47 -13.49 -3.07 -4.60
C PHE A 47 -13.28 -2.80 -6.09
N HIS A 48 -12.04 -2.97 -6.56
CA HIS A 48 -11.73 -2.75 -7.98
C HIS A 48 -12.19 -3.95 -8.81
N GLU A 49 -13.28 -3.77 -9.54
CA GLU A 49 -13.81 -4.78 -10.46
C GLU A 49 -13.14 -4.65 -11.83
N HIS A 50 -12.58 -5.73 -12.31
CA HIS A 50 -12.09 -5.83 -13.67
C HIS A 50 -13.19 -6.36 -14.59
N HIS A 51 -13.85 -5.46 -15.30
CA HIS A 51 -14.75 -5.84 -16.38
C HIS A 51 -13.92 -6.21 -17.62
N THR A 52 -13.55 -7.47 -17.72
CA THR A 52 -12.95 -8.01 -18.93
C THR A 52 -14.06 -8.66 -19.77
N GLY A 53 -14.18 -8.28 -21.02
CA GLY A 53 -15.17 -8.84 -21.96
C GLY A 53 -14.87 -10.27 -22.44
N MET A 54 -14.03 -11.02 -21.71
CA MET A 54 -13.67 -12.40 -22.03
C MET A 54 -14.64 -13.38 -21.36
N HIS A 55 -15.11 -14.35 -22.11
CA HIS A 55 -15.98 -15.43 -21.63
C HIS A 55 -15.27 -16.77 -21.80
N GLY A 56 -15.29 -17.63 -20.77
CA GLY A 56 -14.76 -18.98 -20.83
C GLY A 56 -14.02 -19.44 -19.57
N ALA A 57 -13.59 -20.72 -19.55
CA ALA A 57 -12.89 -21.33 -18.44
C ALA A 57 -11.52 -20.69 -18.14
N GLU A 58 -10.81 -20.26 -19.20
CA GLU A 58 -9.53 -19.53 -19.07
C GLU A 58 -9.71 -18.19 -18.36
N HIS A 59 -10.83 -17.51 -18.64
CA HIS A 59 -11.19 -16.27 -17.98
C HIS A 59 -11.35 -16.45 -16.46
N MET A 60 -12.01 -17.54 -16.04
CA MET A 60 -12.21 -17.83 -14.63
C MET A 60 -10.89 -18.02 -13.87
N THR A 61 -9.92 -18.74 -14.47
CA THR A 61 -8.61 -18.97 -13.83
C THR A 61 -7.77 -17.70 -13.75
N VAL A 62 -7.77 -16.88 -14.80
CA VAL A 62 -7.06 -15.60 -14.83
C VAL A 62 -7.68 -14.63 -13.81
N MET A 63 -9.01 -14.56 -13.75
CA MET A 63 -9.69 -13.70 -12.78
C MET A 63 -9.42 -14.11 -11.33
N ALA A 64 -9.44 -15.43 -11.03
CA ALA A 64 -9.12 -15.93 -9.71
C ALA A 64 -7.69 -15.56 -9.29
N ARG A 65 -6.74 -15.65 -10.21
CA ARG A 65 -5.34 -15.23 -9.98
C ARG A 65 -5.23 -13.74 -9.72
N VAL A 66 -5.80 -12.92 -10.58
CA VAL A 66 -5.80 -11.45 -10.43
C VAL A 66 -6.43 -11.05 -9.10
N GLN A 67 -7.54 -11.65 -8.73
CA GLN A 67 -8.21 -11.37 -7.46
C GLN A 67 -7.34 -11.76 -6.25
N THR A 68 -6.64 -12.89 -6.31
CA THR A 68 -5.71 -13.31 -5.25
C THR A 68 -4.54 -12.34 -5.12
N GLU A 69 -3.96 -11.90 -6.23
CA GLU A 69 -2.88 -10.94 -6.24
C GLU A 69 -3.32 -9.58 -5.68
N HIS A 70 -4.50 -9.10 -6.06
CA HIS A 70 -5.08 -7.88 -5.51
C HIS A 70 -5.33 -7.98 -4.02
N LEU A 71 -5.79 -9.13 -3.54
CA LEU A 71 -5.96 -9.37 -2.11
C LEU A 71 -4.63 -9.31 -1.37
N ASN A 72 -3.57 -9.93 -1.90
CA ASN A 72 -2.25 -9.91 -1.31
C ASN A 72 -1.69 -8.47 -1.23
N PHE A 73 -1.84 -7.69 -2.31
CA PHE A 73 -1.44 -6.28 -2.32
C PHE A 73 -2.27 -5.44 -1.34
N ALA A 74 -3.58 -5.69 -1.27
CA ALA A 74 -4.46 -5.00 -0.33
C ALA A 74 -4.08 -5.30 1.13
N LEU A 75 -3.80 -6.55 1.46
CA LEU A 75 -3.36 -6.95 2.81
C LEU A 75 -2.03 -6.32 3.17
N ALA A 76 -1.05 -6.32 2.25
CA ALA A 76 0.23 -5.68 2.46
C ALA A 76 0.09 -4.17 2.67
N GLY A 77 -0.68 -3.49 1.81
CA GLY A 77 -0.94 -2.06 1.91
C GLY A 77 -1.71 -1.67 3.17
N PHE A 78 -2.68 -2.48 3.58
CA PHE A 78 -3.43 -2.30 4.82
C PHE A 78 -2.50 -2.48 6.04
N GLY A 79 -1.65 -3.50 6.04
CA GLY A 79 -0.64 -3.73 7.07
C GLY A 79 0.33 -2.55 7.20
N ILE A 80 0.82 -2.03 6.09
CA ILE A 80 1.66 -0.82 6.05
C ILE A 80 0.93 0.36 6.69
N GLY A 81 -0.29 0.62 6.26
CA GLY A 81 -1.09 1.74 6.75
C GLY A 81 -1.36 1.66 8.24
N VAL A 82 -1.76 0.50 8.75
CA VAL A 82 -2.06 0.28 10.17
C VAL A 82 -0.79 0.40 11.02
N LEU A 83 0.29 -0.30 10.66
CA LEU A 83 1.54 -0.26 11.43
C LEU A 83 2.17 1.14 11.41
N LYS A 84 2.16 1.80 10.26
CA LYS A 84 2.64 3.17 10.15
C LYS A 84 1.79 4.14 10.97
N GLY A 85 0.46 4.01 10.91
CA GLY A 85 -0.46 4.82 11.71
C GLY A 85 -0.25 4.62 13.21
N LEU A 86 -0.10 3.39 13.66
CA LEU A 86 0.21 3.07 15.06
C LEU A 86 1.57 3.63 15.50
N SER A 87 2.56 3.69 14.60
CA SER A 87 3.87 4.25 14.91
C SER A 87 3.84 5.78 15.12
N GLU A 88 2.80 6.46 14.62
CA GLU A 88 2.59 7.90 14.84
C GLU A 88 1.96 8.21 16.21
N LEU A 89 1.42 7.20 16.91
CA LEU A 89 0.87 7.37 18.23
C LEU A 89 1.97 7.39 19.30
N PRO A 90 1.88 8.26 20.32
CA PRO A 90 2.87 8.32 21.40
C PRO A 90 2.71 7.15 22.36
N THR A 91 3.21 5.99 21.98
CA THR A 91 3.17 4.76 22.78
C THR A 91 4.57 4.25 23.07
N ARG A 92 4.71 3.41 24.11
CA ARG A 92 5.98 2.73 24.42
C ARG A 92 6.49 1.83 23.28
N TRP A 93 5.59 1.43 22.37
CA TRP A 93 5.89 0.57 21.22
C TRP A 93 6.23 1.36 19.94
N GLN A 94 6.29 2.67 20.01
CA GLN A 94 6.49 3.54 18.85
C GLN A 94 7.73 3.16 18.04
N VAL A 95 8.87 2.93 18.71
CA VAL A 95 10.11 2.55 18.02
C VAL A 95 9.98 1.19 17.35
N THR A 96 9.40 0.20 18.04
CA THR A 96 9.18 -1.14 17.50
C THR A 96 8.24 -1.09 16.30
N LEU A 97 7.15 -0.35 16.39
CA LEU A 97 6.18 -0.17 15.30
C LEU A 97 6.80 0.56 14.10
N ALA A 98 7.70 1.52 14.36
CA ALA A 98 8.42 2.23 13.31
C ALA A 98 9.35 1.30 12.49
N TRP A 99 9.83 0.23 13.08
CA TRP A 99 10.58 -0.82 12.37
C TRP A 99 9.65 -1.84 11.70
N LEU A 100 8.59 -2.24 12.39
CA LEU A 100 7.68 -3.29 11.92
C LEU A 100 6.96 -2.92 10.63
N TRP A 101 6.59 -1.67 10.41
CA TRP A 101 5.88 -1.28 9.19
C TRP A 101 6.73 -1.43 7.92
N SER A 102 8.05 -1.47 8.04
CA SER A 102 8.95 -1.71 6.90
C SER A 102 8.87 -3.14 6.37
N LEU A 103 8.49 -4.11 7.20
CA LEU A 103 8.36 -5.52 6.79
C LEU A 103 7.28 -5.72 5.71
N PRO A 104 6.03 -5.28 5.90
CA PRO A 104 5.04 -5.35 4.83
C PRO A 104 5.40 -4.49 3.61
N MET A 105 6.19 -3.43 3.77
CA MET A 105 6.73 -2.65 2.64
C MET A 105 7.67 -3.50 1.78
N ILE A 106 8.59 -4.23 2.42
CA ILE A 106 9.49 -5.17 1.74
C ILE A 106 8.68 -6.28 1.06
N ALA A 107 7.70 -6.84 1.77
CA ALA A 107 6.81 -7.86 1.22
C ALA A 107 6.06 -7.35 -0.01
N LEU A 108 5.55 -6.12 0.03
CA LEU A 108 4.90 -5.48 -1.12
C LEU A 108 5.86 -5.33 -2.30
N GLY A 109 7.10 -4.90 -2.05
CA GLY A 109 8.13 -4.80 -3.08
C GLY A 109 8.43 -6.15 -3.74
N VAL A 110 8.56 -7.21 -2.95
CA VAL A 110 8.76 -8.57 -3.47
C VAL A 110 7.55 -9.04 -4.28
N LEU A 111 6.34 -8.82 -3.79
CA LEU A 111 5.11 -9.16 -4.51
C LEU A 111 5.03 -8.44 -5.87
N LEU A 112 5.41 -7.16 -5.92
CA LEU A 112 5.45 -6.40 -7.17
C LEU A 112 6.50 -6.94 -8.15
N MET A 113 7.64 -7.41 -7.66
CA MET A 113 8.66 -8.03 -8.51
C MET A 113 8.22 -9.39 -9.07
N LEU A 114 7.43 -10.14 -8.28
CA LEU A 114 6.90 -11.44 -8.69
C LEU A 114 5.63 -11.33 -9.53
N TYR A 115 5.06 -10.12 -9.60
CA TYR A 115 3.86 -9.87 -10.39
C TYR A 115 4.18 -9.99 -11.87
N VAL A 116 3.55 -10.97 -12.52
CA VAL A 116 3.65 -11.19 -13.97
C VAL A 116 2.35 -10.75 -14.61
N GLU A 117 2.45 -9.78 -15.46
CA GLU A 117 1.33 -9.31 -16.29
C GLU A 117 0.93 -10.35 -17.37
#